data_1de7732be0d6e712c51d321c56c0e657
#
_entry.id   1de7732be0d6e712c51d321c56c0e657
#
_cell.length_a   1.000
_cell.length_b   1.000
_cell.length_c   1.000
_cell.angle_alpha   90.00
_cell.angle_beta   90.00
_cell.angle_gamma   90.00
#
_symmetry.space_group_name_H-M   'P 1'
#
loop_
_entity.id
_entity.type
_entity.pdbx_description
1 polymer ?
#
loop_
_entity_poly.entity_id
_entity_poly.type
_entity_poly.pdbx_seq_one_letter_code
_entity_poly.pdbx_strand_id
1 'polypeptide(L)'
;TTKSFGLVLPRLDHGFSLQIASGAHNEARKHGYDLLIANADNDDILEDHYLRYFMGTQMSGVMVQPMTSPDWHPAMTKTPVPIVHLDIHCSEPGYYVAADNEAQGRIIAELAIARGARHITVVGRAAFMQLTLRVLGIHKALALHPDIKIEVIDAGEWNTAADGYSIGAQIAGRPADERPDFVVGLTDVLASGVISALVDKGISVPEQVRVAGCDGNPLAWSGSVPLTTVAPPGYEIGRKGVQLLMEQIENKPAAKTKRVRIGSAARTVTAVTAAEDINRQELVRPFLLER
;
A
#
# COMPACT_ATOMS: atom_id res chain seq x y z
N THR A 1 9.15 -5.95 28.78
CA THR A 1 8.65 -5.49 27.47
C THR A 1 8.06 -4.10 27.65
N THR A 2 8.53 -3.16 26.86
CA THR A 2 7.91 -1.83 26.76
C THR A 2 6.53 -1.97 26.14
N LYS A 3 5.53 -1.23 26.62
CA LYS A 3 4.21 -1.18 25.96
C LYS A 3 4.29 -0.27 24.72
N SER A 4 5.07 -0.67 23.72
CA SER A 4 5.26 0.09 22.50
C SER A 4 5.35 -0.82 21.27
N PHE A 5 4.82 -0.32 20.16
CA PHE A 5 4.95 -0.90 18.83
C PHE A 5 5.92 -0.08 17.98
N GLY A 6 6.66 -0.74 17.10
CA GLY A 6 7.42 -0.10 16.04
C GLY A 6 6.63 -0.10 14.73
N LEU A 7 6.76 0.96 13.95
CA LEU A 7 6.23 1.05 12.59
C LEU A 7 7.34 1.58 11.68
N VAL A 8 7.74 0.78 10.70
CA VAL A 8 8.68 1.19 9.66
C VAL A 8 7.89 1.53 8.40
N LEU A 9 8.08 2.73 7.89
CA LEU A 9 7.44 3.26 6.69
C LEU A 9 8.47 3.56 5.62
N PRO A 10 8.16 3.35 4.32
CA PRO A 10 9.08 3.66 3.24
C PRO A 10 9.31 5.16 3.09
N ARG A 11 8.28 5.98 3.34
CA ARG A 11 8.35 7.45 3.26
C ARG A 11 7.33 8.12 4.18
N LEU A 12 7.77 9.16 4.88
CA LEU A 12 6.88 10.00 5.72
C LEU A 12 6.21 11.14 4.94
N ASP A 13 6.73 11.51 3.78
CA ASP A 13 6.13 12.54 2.92
C ASP A 13 5.03 11.98 1.99
N HIS A 14 4.72 10.69 2.07
CA HIS A 14 3.68 10.06 1.28
C HIS A 14 2.36 9.98 2.07
N GLY A 15 1.32 10.63 1.55
CA GLY A 15 0.03 10.77 2.24
C GLY A 15 -0.62 9.45 2.65
N PHE A 16 -0.45 8.40 1.87
CA PHE A 16 -0.96 7.07 2.21
C PHE A 16 -0.24 6.45 3.42
N SER A 17 1.09 6.54 3.48
CA SER A 17 1.87 6.09 4.65
C SER A 17 1.49 6.85 5.92
N LEU A 18 1.19 8.15 5.82
CA LEU A 18 0.70 8.94 6.95
C LEU A 18 -0.70 8.49 7.42
N GLN A 19 -1.58 8.07 6.53
CA GLN A 19 -2.87 7.49 6.92
C GLN A 19 -2.68 6.18 7.67
N ILE A 20 -1.77 5.31 7.21
CA ILE A 20 -1.40 4.07 7.90
C ILE A 20 -0.89 4.38 9.31
N ALA A 21 0.05 5.32 9.43
CA ALA A 21 0.60 5.75 10.72
C ALA A 21 -0.50 6.26 11.67
N SER A 22 -1.42 7.08 11.17
CA SER A 22 -2.53 7.62 11.97
C SER A 22 -3.48 6.52 12.45
N GLY A 23 -3.82 5.57 11.60
CA GLY A 23 -4.67 4.43 11.96
C GLY A 23 -4.00 3.53 13.01
N ALA A 24 -2.73 3.23 12.81
CA ALA A 24 -1.93 2.44 13.74
C ALA A 24 -1.79 3.14 15.10
N HIS A 25 -1.49 4.45 15.11
CA HIS A 25 -1.35 5.23 16.34
C HIS A 25 -2.64 5.23 17.16
N ASN A 26 -3.76 5.54 16.52
CA ASN A 26 -5.05 5.62 17.22
C ASN A 26 -5.47 4.27 17.79
N GLU A 27 -5.24 3.18 17.06
CA GLU A 27 -5.58 1.84 17.55
C GLU A 27 -4.62 1.39 18.66
N ALA A 28 -3.30 1.62 18.54
CA ALA A 28 -2.33 1.30 19.58
C ALA A 28 -2.69 1.99 20.91
N ARG A 29 -3.07 3.27 20.88
CA ARG A 29 -3.50 4.03 22.06
C ARG A 29 -4.70 3.43 22.76
N LYS A 30 -5.69 2.89 22.03
CA LYS A 30 -6.85 2.22 22.64
C LYS A 30 -6.45 1.01 23.47
N HIS A 31 -5.37 0.35 23.10
CA HIS A 31 -4.81 -0.80 23.82
C HIS A 31 -3.73 -0.42 24.83
N GLY A 32 -3.46 0.87 25.02
CA GLY A 32 -2.45 1.37 25.96
C GLY A 32 -1.01 1.15 25.51
N TYR A 33 -0.77 1.18 24.19
CA TYR A 33 0.55 1.10 23.59
C TYR A 33 0.95 2.42 22.94
N ASP A 34 2.23 2.75 23.06
CA ASP A 34 2.85 3.83 22.27
C ASP A 34 3.25 3.33 20.88
N LEU A 35 3.34 4.23 19.90
CA LEU A 35 3.80 3.93 18.55
C LEU A 35 5.06 4.74 18.23
N LEU A 36 6.14 4.04 17.91
CA LEU A 36 7.37 4.63 17.38
C LEU A 36 7.44 4.41 15.88
N ILE A 37 7.68 5.49 15.14
CA ILE A 37 7.71 5.46 13.67
C ILE A 37 9.12 5.71 13.19
N ALA A 38 9.60 4.88 12.26
CA ALA A 38 10.86 5.05 11.56
C ALA A 38 10.61 5.25 10.06
N ASN A 39 11.35 6.18 9.46
CA ASN A 39 11.32 6.46 8.03
C ASN A 39 12.50 5.76 7.34
N ALA A 40 12.22 4.81 6.47
CA ALA A 40 13.27 4.11 5.70
C ALA A 40 13.75 4.89 4.46
N ASP A 41 13.07 5.98 4.10
CA ASP A 41 13.42 6.87 2.99
C ASP A 41 13.67 6.15 1.64
N ASN A 42 12.88 5.11 1.37
CA ASN A 42 13.03 4.20 0.23
C ASN A 42 14.43 3.53 0.15
N ASP A 43 15.07 3.31 1.29
CA ASP A 43 16.35 2.63 1.41
C ASP A 43 16.15 1.29 2.14
N ASP A 44 16.40 0.19 1.45
CA ASP A 44 16.25 -1.17 1.96
C ASP A 44 17.25 -1.51 3.08
N ILE A 45 18.44 -0.91 3.06
CA ILE A 45 19.43 -1.04 4.12
C ILE A 45 18.93 -0.36 5.40
N LEU A 46 18.32 0.82 5.24
CA LEU A 46 17.77 1.58 6.35
C LEU A 46 16.50 0.89 6.91
N GLU A 47 15.67 0.33 6.04
CA GLU A 47 14.52 -0.49 6.44
C GLU A 47 14.96 -1.68 7.32
N ASP A 48 15.93 -2.47 6.87
CA ASP A 48 16.47 -3.60 7.63
C ASP A 48 17.11 -3.15 8.95
N HIS A 49 17.82 -2.01 8.94
CA HIS A 49 18.39 -1.42 10.15
C HIS A 49 17.33 -1.12 11.21
N TYR A 50 16.24 -0.43 10.83
CA TYR A 50 15.17 -0.08 11.78
C TYR A 50 14.40 -1.30 12.26
N LEU A 51 14.17 -2.28 11.40
CA LEU A 51 13.54 -3.53 11.80
C LEU A 51 14.38 -4.26 12.86
N ARG A 52 15.69 -4.40 12.65
CA ARG A 52 16.60 -5.00 13.64
C ARG A 52 16.65 -4.20 14.93
N TYR A 53 16.65 -2.87 14.83
CA TYR A 53 16.64 -1.99 16.00
C TYR A 53 15.39 -2.21 16.84
N PHE A 54 14.20 -2.19 16.23
CA PHE A 54 12.94 -2.41 16.94
C PHE A 54 12.85 -3.83 17.56
N MET A 55 13.33 -4.84 16.86
CA MET A 55 13.38 -6.20 17.40
C MET A 55 14.35 -6.31 18.57
N GLY A 56 15.49 -5.62 18.51
CA GLY A 56 16.51 -5.62 19.57
C GLY A 56 16.11 -4.81 20.81
N THR A 57 15.25 -3.81 20.68
CA THR A 57 14.80 -2.95 21.78
C THR A 57 13.59 -3.49 22.57
N GLN A 58 13.23 -4.76 22.36
CA GLN A 58 12.12 -5.43 23.06
C GLN A 58 10.75 -4.75 22.87
N MET A 59 10.50 -4.21 21.67
CA MET A 59 9.15 -3.78 21.28
C MET A 59 8.16 -4.92 21.46
N SER A 60 6.91 -4.59 21.78
CA SER A 60 5.84 -5.59 21.94
C SER A 60 5.44 -6.19 20.59
N GLY A 61 5.64 -5.46 19.49
CA GLY A 61 5.40 -5.89 18.12
C GLY A 61 5.91 -4.86 17.13
N VAL A 62 6.06 -5.25 15.88
CA VAL A 62 6.56 -4.41 14.80
C VAL A 62 5.63 -4.50 13.60
N MET A 63 5.33 -3.37 12.99
CA MET A 63 4.67 -3.27 11.70
C MET A 63 5.66 -2.70 10.68
N VAL A 64 5.57 -3.16 9.45
CA VAL A 64 6.37 -2.66 8.34
C VAL A 64 5.49 -2.51 7.10
N GLN A 65 5.58 -1.35 6.45
CA GLN A 65 5.13 -1.17 5.07
C GLN A 65 6.36 -1.35 4.18
N PRO A 66 6.62 -2.56 3.65
CA PRO A 66 7.87 -2.84 2.97
C PRO A 66 7.89 -2.20 1.58
N MET A 67 9.07 -1.84 1.13
CA MET A 67 9.29 -1.34 -0.23
C MET A 67 9.22 -2.46 -1.28
N THR A 68 9.65 -3.65 -0.91
CA THR A 68 9.73 -4.82 -1.79
C THR A 68 9.01 -6.01 -1.17
N SER A 69 8.88 -7.11 -1.93
CA SER A 69 8.24 -8.33 -1.43
C SER A 69 8.93 -8.87 -0.17
N PRO A 70 8.17 -9.42 0.80
CA PRO A 70 8.71 -10.04 2.02
C PRO A 70 9.68 -11.20 1.79
N ASP A 71 9.73 -11.80 0.60
CA ASP A 71 10.72 -12.83 0.23
C ASP A 71 12.15 -12.37 0.51
N TRP A 72 12.31 -11.08 0.70
CA TRP A 72 13.57 -10.39 0.96
C TRP A 72 14.04 -10.48 2.42
N HIS A 73 13.14 -10.80 3.36
CA HIS A 73 13.46 -10.85 4.80
C HIS A 73 13.26 -12.25 5.43
N PRO A 74 14.03 -13.27 5.03
CA PRO A 74 13.87 -14.61 5.62
C PRO A 74 14.07 -14.65 7.15
N ALA A 75 14.80 -13.67 7.71
CA ALA A 75 14.99 -13.54 9.15
C ALA A 75 13.72 -13.09 9.90
N MET A 76 12.75 -12.50 9.19
CA MET A 76 11.55 -11.90 9.77
C MET A 76 10.45 -12.92 10.06
N THR A 77 10.46 -14.08 9.40
CA THR A 77 9.50 -15.16 9.62
C THR A 77 9.72 -15.92 10.94
N LYS A 78 10.88 -15.75 11.59
CA LYS A 78 11.28 -16.47 12.82
C LYS A 78 11.65 -15.53 13.97
N THR A 79 11.02 -14.36 14.06
CA THR A 79 11.32 -13.42 15.12
C THR A 79 10.58 -13.77 16.42
N PRO A 80 11.17 -13.52 17.61
CA PRO A 80 10.46 -13.65 18.87
C PRO A 80 9.43 -12.53 19.09
N VAL A 81 9.46 -11.48 18.27
CA VAL A 81 8.58 -10.31 18.33
C VAL A 81 7.48 -10.46 17.27
N PRO A 82 6.21 -10.28 17.62
CA PRO A 82 5.12 -10.22 16.65
C PRO A 82 5.41 -9.22 15.53
N ILE A 83 5.15 -9.62 14.28
CA ILE A 83 5.33 -8.76 13.11
C ILE A 83 4.12 -8.80 12.20
N VAL A 84 3.77 -7.65 11.61
CA VAL A 84 2.72 -7.51 10.60
C VAL A 84 3.25 -6.69 9.42
N HIS A 85 3.04 -7.20 8.22
CA HIS A 85 3.38 -6.51 6.98
C HIS A 85 2.14 -5.76 6.46
N LEU A 86 2.33 -4.49 6.13
CA LEU A 86 1.27 -3.59 5.71
C LEU A 86 1.40 -3.26 4.22
N ASP A 87 0.27 -3.11 3.54
CA ASP A 87 0.17 -2.74 2.13
C ASP A 87 0.86 -3.72 1.18
N ILE A 88 0.90 -4.99 1.52
CA ILE A 88 1.51 -6.02 0.70
C ILE A 88 0.73 -7.33 0.74
N HIS A 89 0.75 -8.03 -0.40
CA HIS A 89 0.28 -9.40 -0.54
C HIS A 89 1.47 -10.35 -0.59
N CYS A 90 1.41 -11.44 0.16
CA CYS A 90 2.46 -12.44 0.14
C CYS A 90 1.88 -13.84 0.35
N SER A 91 2.42 -14.84 -0.36
CA SER A 91 2.06 -16.25 -0.19
C SER A 91 2.81 -16.93 0.96
N GLU A 92 3.90 -16.32 1.43
CA GLU A 92 4.70 -16.85 2.53
C GLU A 92 3.94 -16.77 3.87
N PRO A 93 4.27 -17.65 4.83
CA PRO A 93 3.71 -17.58 6.17
C PRO A 93 3.96 -16.22 6.82
N GLY A 94 2.92 -15.64 7.41
CA GLY A 94 3.02 -14.34 8.07
C GLY A 94 1.66 -13.68 8.29
N TYR A 95 1.70 -12.44 8.79
CA TYR A 95 0.52 -11.61 9.00
C TYR A 95 0.59 -10.40 8.08
N TYR A 96 -0.44 -10.24 7.26
CA TYR A 96 -0.48 -9.26 6.19
C TYR A 96 -1.79 -8.47 6.21
N VAL A 97 -1.70 -7.17 6.00
CA VAL A 97 -2.86 -6.30 5.72
C VAL A 97 -2.59 -5.56 4.42
N ALA A 98 -3.44 -5.73 3.44
CA ALA A 98 -3.27 -5.09 2.15
C ALA A 98 -4.55 -4.41 1.68
N ALA A 99 -4.41 -3.38 0.83
CA ALA A 99 -5.52 -2.88 0.04
C ALA A 99 -5.88 -3.90 -1.06
N ASP A 100 -7.17 -4.01 -1.39
CA ASP A 100 -7.61 -4.75 -2.56
C ASP A 100 -7.30 -3.92 -3.82
N ASN A 101 -6.06 -4.03 -4.30
CA ASN A 101 -5.57 -3.26 -5.44
C ASN A 101 -6.21 -3.69 -6.76
N GLU A 102 -6.62 -4.95 -6.90
CA GLU A 102 -7.39 -5.38 -8.07
C GLU A 102 -8.77 -4.71 -8.10
N ALA A 103 -9.44 -4.64 -6.96
CA ALA A 103 -10.70 -3.90 -6.85
C ALA A 103 -10.52 -2.40 -7.10
N GLN A 104 -9.39 -1.77 -6.72
CA GLN A 104 -9.11 -0.38 -7.08
C GLN A 104 -9.10 -0.19 -8.59
N GLY A 105 -8.35 -1.03 -9.30
CA GLY A 105 -8.29 -0.97 -10.77
C GLY A 105 -9.65 -1.22 -11.41
N ARG A 106 -10.43 -2.16 -10.89
CA ARG A 106 -11.78 -2.43 -11.37
C ARG A 106 -12.71 -1.23 -11.18
N ILE A 107 -12.74 -0.65 -9.98
CA ILE A 107 -13.63 0.49 -9.66
C ILE A 107 -13.32 1.70 -10.56
N ILE A 108 -12.04 2.03 -10.81
CA ILE A 108 -11.68 3.17 -11.64
C ILE A 108 -12.03 2.93 -13.12
N ALA A 109 -11.90 1.70 -13.60
CA ALA A 109 -12.32 1.32 -14.94
C ALA A 109 -13.85 1.35 -15.09
N GLU A 110 -14.59 0.86 -14.11
CA GLU A 110 -16.07 0.95 -14.06
C GLU A 110 -16.54 2.40 -14.07
N LEU A 111 -15.84 3.30 -13.36
CA LEU A 111 -16.11 4.74 -13.42
C LEU A 111 -15.89 5.29 -14.85
N ALA A 112 -14.78 4.96 -15.49
CA ALA A 112 -14.50 5.41 -16.85
C ALA A 112 -15.58 4.93 -17.84
N ILE A 113 -15.98 3.66 -17.75
CA ILE A 113 -17.08 3.07 -18.54
C ILE A 113 -18.39 3.84 -18.30
N ALA A 114 -18.77 4.05 -17.04
CA ALA A 114 -19.99 4.75 -16.66
C ALA A 114 -20.00 6.22 -17.14
N ARG A 115 -18.82 6.82 -17.29
CA ARG A 115 -18.65 8.18 -17.85
C ARG A 115 -18.55 8.20 -19.38
N GLY A 116 -18.75 7.06 -20.04
CA GLY A 116 -18.78 6.93 -21.50
C GLY A 116 -17.44 7.03 -22.18
N ALA A 117 -16.35 6.67 -21.47
CA ALA A 117 -15.00 6.64 -22.03
C ALA A 117 -14.92 5.71 -23.24
N ARG A 118 -14.21 6.17 -24.29
CA ARG A 118 -13.92 5.39 -25.50
C ARG A 118 -12.44 5.15 -25.71
N HIS A 119 -11.60 6.01 -25.16
CA HIS A 119 -10.16 5.89 -25.21
C HIS A 119 -9.57 6.19 -23.83
N ILE A 120 -9.14 5.13 -23.13
CA ILE A 120 -8.56 5.22 -21.79
C ILE A 120 -7.04 5.10 -21.92
N THR A 121 -6.32 6.04 -21.33
CA THR A 121 -4.86 5.93 -21.14
C THR A 121 -4.56 5.70 -19.66
N VAL A 122 -3.90 4.60 -19.35
CA VAL A 122 -3.38 4.29 -18.01
C VAL A 122 -1.94 4.78 -17.93
N VAL A 123 -1.65 5.63 -16.95
CA VAL A 123 -0.34 6.23 -16.74
C VAL A 123 0.28 5.67 -15.45
N GLY A 124 1.43 5.03 -15.59
CA GLY A 124 2.18 4.51 -14.46
C GLY A 124 2.99 3.28 -14.80
N ARG A 125 4.03 3.04 -14.00
CA ARG A 125 4.85 1.83 -14.12
C ARG A 125 4.35 0.77 -13.14
N ALA A 126 3.94 -0.37 -13.65
CA ALA A 126 3.52 -1.53 -12.87
C ALA A 126 4.72 -2.33 -12.32
N ALA A 127 5.72 -1.63 -11.75
CA ALA A 127 6.92 -2.25 -11.20
C ALA A 127 6.67 -2.90 -9.83
N PHE A 128 5.63 -2.48 -9.12
CA PHE A 128 5.25 -3.00 -7.81
C PHE A 128 3.99 -3.84 -7.91
N MET A 129 3.89 -4.86 -7.08
CA MET A 129 2.74 -5.78 -7.07
C MET A 129 1.40 -5.04 -6.98
N GLN A 130 1.32 -4.01 -6.15
CA GLN A 130 0.10 -3.20 -5.97
C GLN A 130 -0.36 -2.58 -7.29
N LEU A 131 0.57 -1.99 -8.06
CA LEU A 131 0.26 -1.35 -9.33
C LEU A 131 -0.06 -2.38 -10.43
N THR A 132 0.62 -3.52 -10.41
CA THR A 132 0.31 -4.66 -11.30
C THR A 132 -1.12 -5.15 -11.08
N LEU A 133 -1.55 -5.27 -9.84
CA LEU A 133 -2.93 -5.68 -9.50
C LEU A 133 -3.95 -4.62 -9.93
N ARG A 134 -3.65 -3.32 -9.81
CA ARG A 134 -4.52 -2.25 -10.33
C ARG A 134 -4.69 -2.37 -11.84
N VAL A 135 -3.60 -2.54 -12.58
CA VAL A 135 -3.66 -2.75 -14.04
C VAL A 135 -4.47 -4.00 -14.40
N LEU A 136 -4.27 -5.10 -13.67
CA LEU A 136 -5.06 -6.32 -13.85
C LEU A 136 -6.56 -6.07 -13.65
N GLY A 137 -6.94 -5.34 -12.59
CA GLY A 137 -8.33 -4.97 -12.33
C GLY A 137 -8.94 -4.13 -13.44
N ILE A 138 -8.18 -3.17 -13.99
CA ILE A 138 -8.59 -2.36 -15.15
C ILE A 138 -8.85 -3.27 -16.36
N HIS A 139 -7.90 -4.12 -16.70
CA HIS A 139 -8.06 -5.02 -17.87
C HIS A 139 -9.24 -5.98 -17.70
N LYS A 140 -9.47 -6.54 -16.52
CA LYS A 140 -10.62 -7.41 -16.26
C LYS A 140 -11.96 -6.69 -16.46
N ALA A 141 -12.08 -5.45 -15.98
CA ALA A 141 -13.28 -4.66 -16.18
C ALA A 141 -13.52 -4.33 -17.66
N LEU A 142 -12.46 -3.95 -18.39
CA LEU A 142 -12.55 -3.59 -19.82
C LEU A 142 -12.69 -4.78 -20.75
N ALA A 143 -12.43 -6.01 -20.31
CA ALA A 143 -12.57 -7.22 -21.13
C ALA A 143 -14.01 -7.41 -21.68
N LEU A 144 -15.00 -6.85 -20.99
CA LEU A 144 -16.40 -6.87 -21.42
C LEU A 144 -16.79 -5.69 -22.33
N HIS A 145 -15.84 -4.78 -22.63
CA HIS A 145 -16.03 -3.55 -23.42
C HIS A 145 -14.98 -3.44 -24.52
N PRO A 146 -15.01 -4.32 -25.53
CA PRO A 146 -13.97 -4.38 -26.57
C PRO A 146 -13.94 -3.16 -27.50
N ASP A 147 -14.97 -2.32 -27.45
CA ASP A 147 -15.08 -1.05 -28.15
C ASP A 147 -14.28 0.09 -27.50
N ILE A 148 -13.85 -0.09 -26.24
CA ILE A 148 -13.02 0.90 -25.54
C ILE A 148 -11.55 0.63 -25.85
N LYS A 149 -10.89 1.62 -26.46
CA LYS A 149 -9.44 1.59 -26.66
C LYS A 149 -8.73 1.81 -25.32
N ILE A 150 -7.76 0.95 -25.04
CA ILE A 150 -6.87 1.10 -23.88
C ILE A 150 -5.42 1.23 -24.32
N GLU A 151 -4.70 2.15 -23.69
CA GLU A 151 -3.27 2.36 -23.84
C GLU A 151 -2.64 2.43 -22.45
N VAL A 152 -1.45 1.85 -22.26
CA VAL A 152 -0.68 1.95 -21.01
C VAL A 152 0.62 2.65 -21.32
N ILE A 153 0.89 3.76 -20.62
CA ILE A 153 2.14 4.53 -20.76
C ILE A 153 2.96 4.37 -19.49
N ASP A 154 4.17 3.85 -19.64
CA ASP A 154 5.13 3.72 -18.53
C ASP A 154 5.60 5.09 -18.06
N ALA A 155 5.51 5.35 -16.77
CA ALA A 155 5.81 6.63 -16.14
C ALA A 155 7.22 6.71 -15.51
N GLY A 156 8.14 5.85 -15.91
CA GLY A 156 9.47 5.83 -15.31
C GLY A 156 9.52 5.08 -13.96
N GLU A 157 10.66 5.14 -13.29
CA GLU A 157 10.95 4.25 -12.15
C GLU A 157 10.12 4.56 -10.90
N TRP A 158 9.85 5.84 -10.60
CA TRP A 158 9.31 6.26 -9.30
C TRP A 158 7.88 6.77 -9.32
N ASN A 159 7.23 6.82 -10.49
CA ASN A 159 5.85 7.30 -10.63
C ASN A 159 5.64 8.70 -9.99
N THR A 160 6.53 9.65 -10.27
CA THR A 160 6.51 10.99 -9.68
C THR A 160 5.48 11.92 -10.36
N ALA A 161 5.20 13.07 -9.74
CA ALA A 161 4.40 14.12 -10.37
C ALA A 161 5.05 14.68 -11.65
N ALA A 162 6.38 14.74 -11.70
CA ALA A 162 7.13 15.16 -12.88
C ALA A 162 6.98 14.16 -14.04
N ASP A 163 6.94 12.86 -13.73
CA ASP A 163 6.66 11.83 -14.74
C ASP A 163 5.23 11.99 -15.28
N GLY A 164 4.27 12.19 -14.38
CA GLY A 164 2.88 12.46 -14.75
C GLY A 164 2.76 13.72 -15.64
N TYR A 165 3.47 14.80 -15.29
CA TYR A 165 3.49 16.03 -16.09
C TYR A 165 4.08 15.80 -17.48
N SER A 166 5.19 15.08 -17.59
CA SER A 166 5.83 14.75 -18.86
C SER A 166 4.89 13.99 -19.78
N ILE A 167 4.19 12.99 -19.26
CA ILE A 167 3.21 12.19 -20.02
C ILE A 167 1.98 13.04 -20.37
N GLY A 168 1.46 13.84 -19.44
CA GLY A 168 0.37 14.77 -19.70
C GLY A 168 0.69 15.74 -20.83
N ALA A 169 1.93 16.25 -20.91
CA ALA A 169 2.39 17.12 -22.00
C ALA A 169 2.47 16.36 -23.34
N GLN A 170 2.87 15.08 -23.34
CA GLN A 170 2.83 14.24 -24.54
C GLN A 170 1.39 14.01 -25.03
N ILE A 171 0.46 13.71 -24.11
CA ILE A 171 -0.97 13.56 -24.43
C ILE A 171 -1.52 14.87 -25.00
N ALA A 172 -1.21 15.99 -24.37
CA ALA A 172 -1.65 17.31 -24.84
C ALA A 172 -1.16 17.67 -26.25
N GLY A 173 0.04 17.22 -26.60
CA GLY A 173 0.65 17.42 -27.91
C GLY A 173 0.02 16.59 -29.05
N ARG A 174 -0.82 15.61 -28.75
CA ARG A 174 -1.51 14.78 -29.75
C ARG A 174 -2.62 15.59 -30.47
N PRO A 175 -2.96 15.25 -31.73
CA PRO A 175 -4.19 15.71 -32.37
C PRO A 175 -5.41 15.44 -31.48
N ALA A 176 -6.43 16.28 -31.58
CA ALA A 176 -7.59 16.20 -30.68
C ALA A 176 -8.36 14.87 -30.76
N ASP A 177 -8.40 14.27 -31.95
CA ASP A 177 -9.03 12.97 -32.24
C ASP A 177 -8.19 11.75 -31.82
N GLU A 178 -6.91 11.96 -31.52
CA GLU A 178 -5.99 10.92 -31.01
C GLU A 178 -5.82 10.97 -29.49
N ARG A 179 -6.32 12.02 -28.84
CA ARG A 179 -6.23 12.14 -27.37
C ARG A 179 -7.15 11.16 -26.67
N PRO A 180 -6.73 10.62 -25.51
CA PRO A 180 -7.68 9.89 -24.67
C PRO A 180 -8.76 10.84 -24.14
N ASP A 181 -9.96 10.33 -23.96
CA ASP A 181 -11.04 11.03 -23.26
C ASP A 181 -11.05 10.76 -21.76
N PHE A 182 -10.29 9.75 -21.33
CA PHE A 182 -10.11 9.41 -19.92
C PHE A 182 -8.67 8.98 -19.63
N VAL A 183 -8.05 9.58 -18.60
CA VAL A 183 -6.71 9.20 -18.12
C VAL A 183 -6.82 8.64 -16.72
N VAL A 184 -6.23 7.48 -16.48
CA VAL A 184 -6.08 6.85 -15.17
C VAL A 184 -4.64 6.95 -14.73
N GLY A 185 -4.34 7.74 -13.70
CA GLY A 185 -3.07 7.67 -12.99
C GLY A 185 -3.07 6.48 -12.03
N LEU A 186 -2.08 5.60 -12.11
CA LEU A 186 -1.97 4.49 -11.15
C LEU A 186 -1.74 4.97 -9.72
N THR A 187 -1.35 6.25 -9.55
CA THR A 187 -1.30 6.97 -8.27
C THR A 187 -1.90 8.37 -8.44
N ASP A 188 -2.34 8.98 -7.36
CA ASP A 188 -2.85 10.36 -7.37
C ASP A 188 -1.76 11.37 -7.73
N VAL A 189 -0.53 11.07 -7.38
CA VAL A 189 0.64 11.93 -7.70
C VAL A 189 0.84 12.01 -9.21
N LEU A 190 0.79 10.87 -9.91
CA LEU A 190 0.83 10.83 -11.38
C LEU A 190 -0.34 11.57 -12.01
N ALA A 191 -1.57 11.29 -11.54
CA ALA A 191 -2.78 11.92 -12.04
C ALA A 191 -2.72 13.45 -11.90
N SER A 192 -2.23 13.95 -10.76
CA SER A 192 -2.05 15.39 -10.52
C SER A 192 -1.05 16.01 -11.49
N GLY A 193 0.05 15.31 -11.79
CA GLY A 193 1.02 15.75 -12.80
C GLY A 193 0.40 15.84 -14.19
N VAL A 194 -0.39 14.84 -14.58
CA VAL A 194 -1.12 14.84 -15.87
C VAL A 194 -2.08 16.02 -15.94
N ILE A 195 -2.89 16.27 -14.90
CA ILE A 195 -3.81 17.40 -14.84
C ILE A 195 -3.06 18.72 -15.06
N SER A 196 -1.95 18.91 -14.31
CA SER A 196 -1.14 20.12 -14.42
C SER A 196 -0.69 20.38 -15.85
N ALA A 197 -0.17 19.35 -16.53
CA ALA A 197 0.29 19.48 -17.90
C ALA A 197 -0.85 19.77 -18.91
N LEU A 198 -2.00 19.10 -18.75
CA LEU A 198 -3.18 19.35 -19.59
C LEU A 198 -3.64 20.79 -19.46
N VAL A 199 -3.80 21.28 -18.25
CA VAL A 199 -4.22 22.67 -17.95
C VAL A 199 -3.22 23.68 -18.49
N ASP A 200 -1.93 23.47 -18.31
CA ASP A 200 -0.86 24.35 -18.83
C ASP A 200 -0.87 24.42 -20.36
N LYS A 201 -1.37 23.38 -21.04
CA LYS A 201 -1.53 23.33 -22.51
C LYS A 201 -2.90 23.76 -22.98
N GLY A 202 -3.76 24.29 -22.09
CA GLY A 202 -5.08 24.81 -22.43
C GLY A 202 -6.14 23.73 -22.69
N ILE A 203 -5.90 22.49 -22.23
CA ILE A 203 -6.87 21.40 -22.31
C ILE A 203 -7.71 21.38 -21.04
N SER A 204 -9.02 21.48 -21.19
CA SER A 204 -9.96 21.49 -20.06
C SER A 204 -10.09 20.11 -19.43
N VAL A 205 -9.95 20.06 -18.10
CA VAL A 205 -10.22 18.90 -17.27
C VAL A 205 -11.38 19.26 -16.35
N PRO A 206 -12.49 18.53 -16.36
CA PRO A 206 -12.73 17.22 -17.00
C PRO A 206 -13.37 17.26 -18.39
N GLU A 207 -13.65 18.43 -19.00
CA GLU A 207 -14.54 18.58 -20.18
C GLU A 207 -13.96 17.93 -21.45
N GLN A 208 -12.65 18.09 -21.71
CA GLN A 208 -12.00 17.52 -22.88
C GLN A 208 -11.30 16.20 -22.54
N VAL A 209 -10.68 16.12 -21.38
CA VAL A 209 -10.00 14.91 -20.89
C VAL A 209 -10.34 14.74 -19.41
N ARG A 210 -10.94 13.63 -19.04
CA ARG A 210 -11.16 13.27 -17.63
C ARG A 210 -9.91 12.63 -17.08
N VAL A 211 -9.61 12.92 -15.81
CA VAL A 211 -8.47 12.31 -15.13
C VAL A 211 -8.94 11.78 -13.77
N ALA A 212 -8.53 10.55 -13.46
CA ALA A 212 -8.75 9.95 -12.15
C ALA A 212 -7.49 9.27 -11.65
N GLY A 213 -7.35 9.17 -10.34
CA GLY A 213 -6.19 8.59 -9.67
C GLY A 213 -6.53 7.42 -8.75
N CYS A 214 -5.50 6.90 -8.11
CA CYS A 214 -5.58 5.92 -7.04
C CYS A 214 -4.72 6.41 -5.88
N ASP A 215 -5.08 6.10 -4.65
CA ASP A 215 -4.45 6.24 -3.33
C ASP A 215 -5.27 7.07 -2.34
N GLY A 216 -6.19 7.90 -2.79
CA GLY A 216 -6.93 8.80 -1.90
C GLY A 216 -6.01 9.79 -1.17
N ASN A 217 -4.96 10.26 -1.87
CA ASN A 217 -4.00 11.19 -1.29
C ASN A 217 -4.70 12.51 -0.93
N PRO A 218 -4.57 13.03 0.31
CA PRO A 218 -5.16 14.30 0.69
C PRO A 218 -4.74 15.48 -0.21
N LEU A 219 -3.55 15.42 -0.81
CA LEU A 219 -3.08 16.43 -1.78
C LEU A 219 -3.87 16.42 -3.08
N ALA A 220 -4.53 15.32 -3.43
CA ALA A 220 -5.40 15.26 -4.60
C ALA A 220 -6.58 16.26 -4.55
N TRP A 221 -6.89 16.78 -3.38
CA TRP A 221 -8.01 17.73 -3.16
C TRP A 221 -7.57 19.18 -3.07
N SER A 222 -6.26 19.42 -2.93
CA SER A 222 -5.71 20.77 -2.75
C SER A 222 -5.32 21.47 -4.07
N GLY A 223 -5.38 20.76 -5.20
CA GLY A 223 -5.13 21.33 -6.52
C GLY A 223 -6.26 22.22 -7.03
N SER A 224 -5.99 23.03 -8.05
CA SER A 224 -6.99 23.86 -8.73
C SER A 224 -8.09 23.03 -9.43
N VAL A 225 -7.79 21.80 -9.79
CA VAL A 225 -8.75 20.82 -10.31
C VAL A 225 -8.80 19.66 -9.30
N PRO A 226 -9.93 19.48 -8.62
CA PRO A 226 -10.11 18.35 -7.69
C PRO A 226 -10.01 17.02 -8.42
N LEU A 227 -9.27 16.07 -7.85
CA LEU A 227 -9.04 14.77 -8.45
C LEU A 227 -10.03 13.73 -7.90
N THR A 228 -10.75 13.07 -8.80
CA THR A 228 -11.46 11.83 -8.48
C THR A 228 -10.45 10.73 -8.27
N THR A 229 -10.57 9.97 -7.17
CA THR A 229 -9.60 8.93 -6.81
C THR A 229 -10.27 7.71 -6.20
N VAL A 230 -9.69 6.53 -6.43
CA VAL A 230 -10.05 5.30 -5.71
C VAL A 230 -9.10 5.16 -4.52
N ALA A 231 -9.65 5.36 -3.33
CA ALA A 231 -8.88 5.38 -2.10
C ALA A 231 -8.80 3.98 -1.48
N PRO A 232 -7.59 3.42 -1.27
CA PRO A 232 -7.41 2.39 -0.26
C PRO A 232 -7.52 3.07 1.10
N PRO A 233 -8.24 2.50 2.06
CA PRO A 233 -8.35 3.12 3.38
C PRO A 233 -7.06 2.86 4.19
N GLY A 234 -6.02 3.69 3.98
CA GLY A 234 -4.73 3.57 4.67
C GLY A 234 -4.88 3.61 6.19
N TYR A 235 -5.77 4.45 6.70
CA TYR A 235 -6.11 4.46 8.12
C TYR A 235 -6.58 3.08 8.61
N GLU A 236 -7.44 2.40 7.85
CA GLU A 236 -7.95 1.08 8.20
C GLU A 236 -6.86 -0.01 8.13
N ILE A 237 -5.92 0.11 7.19
CA ILE A 237 -4.76 -0.78 7.09
C ILE A 237 -3.91 -0.67 8.36
N GLY A 238 -3.59 0.54 8.81
CA GLY A 238 -2.84 0.75 10.05
C GLY A 238 -3.57 0.23 11.28
N ARG A 239 -4.89 0.50 11.38
CA ARG A 239 -5.74 -0.01 12.46
C ARG A 239 -5.74 -1.53 12.53
N LYS A 240 -5.96 -2.21 11.40
CA LYS A 240 -5.94 -3.68 11.30
C LYS A 240 -4.56 -4.26 11.58
N GLY A 241 -3.49 -3.58 11.19
CA GLY A 241 -2.13 -3.98 11.54
C GLY A 241 -1.92 -4.12 13.04
N VAL A 242 -2.37 -3.13 13.81
CA VAL A 242 -2.32 -3.21 15.29
C VAL A 242 -3.19 -4.34 15.83
N GLN A 243 -4.40 -4.53 15.28
CA GLN A 243 -5.27 -5.62 15.71
C GLN A 243 -4.63 -6.99 15.50
N LEU A 244 -3.95 -7.20 14.37
CA LEU A 244 -3.20 -8.44 14.13
C LEU A 244 -1.98 -8.59 15.05
N LEU A 245 -1.32 -7.50 15.44
CA LEU A 245 -0.28 -7.57 16.49
C LEU A 245 -0.88 -7.99 17.83
N MET A 246 -2.01 -7.41 18.22
CA MET A 246 -2.70 -7.78 19.46
C MET A 246 -3.13 -9.25 19.45
N GLU A 247 -3.69 -9.71 18.32
CA GLU A 247 -4.05 -11.13 18.15
C GLU A 247 -2.84 -12.05 18.34
N GLN A 248 -1.68 -11.71 17.79
CA GLN A 248 -0.45 -12.48 17.97
C GLN A 248 0.05 -12.47 19.43
N ILE A 249 -0.09 -11.34 20.13
CA ILE A 249 0.32 -11.19 21.54
C ILE A 249 -0.58 -12.04 22.44
N GLU A 250 -1.90 -11.99 22.22
CA GLU A 250 -2.89 -12.71 23.01
C GLU A 250 -2.85 -14.22 22.77
N ASN A 251 -2.64 -14.63 21.51
CA ASN A 251 -2.58 -16.04 21.12
C ASN A 251 -1.19 -16.66 21.30
N LYS A 252 -0.22 -15.93 21.84
CA LYS A 252 1.12 -16.46 22.11
C LYS A 252 0.97 -17.63 23.10
N PRO A 253 1.28 -18.89 22.71
CA PRO A 253 1.17 -20.00 23.63
C PRO A 253 2.04 -19.73 24.84
N ALA A 254 1.45 -19.80 26.04
CA ALA A 254 2.20 -19.71 27.28
C ALA A 254 3.35 -20.71 27.20
N ALA A 255 4.59 -20.21 27.31
CA ALA A 255 5.78 -21.05 27.20
C ALA A 255 5.63 -22.23 28.18
N LYS A 256 5.33 -23.40 27.64
CA LYS A 256 5.25 -24.64 28.47
C LYS A 256 6.64 -25.02 28.87
N THR A 257 7.05 -24.56 30.05
CA THR A 257 8.28 -25.00 30.72
C THR A 257 8.13 -26.45 31.12
N LYS A 258 8.72 -27.36 30.36
CA LYS A 258 8.82 -28.75 30.80
C LYS A 258 10.13 -28.90 31.60
N ARG A 259 10.01 -29.17 32.88
CA ARG A 259 11.17 -29.58 33.70
C ARG A 259 11.54 -31.00 33.27
N VAL A 260 12.64 -31.13 32.56
CA VAL A 260 13.23 -32.43 32.20
C VAL A 260 14.35 -32.71 33.22
N ARG A 261 14.25 -33.79 33.98
CA ARG A 261 15.35 -34.29 34.81
C ARG A 261 16.31 -35.11 33.95
N ILE A 262 17.51 -34.60 33.82
CA ILE A 262 18.63 -35.34 33.21
C ILE A 262 19.67 -35.59 34.34
N GLY A 263 19.67 -36.77 34.89
CA GLY A 263 20.54 -37.12 36.02
C GLY A 263 20.13 -36.38 37.32
N SER A 264 21.09 -35.97 38.13
CA SER A 264 20.87 -35.24 39.38
C SER A 264 20.62 -33.72 39.20
N ALA A 265 20.71 -33.20 38.00
CA ALA A 265 20.50 -31.79 37.68
C ALA A 265 19.19 -31.56 36.93
N ALA A 266 18.31 -30.66 37.43
CA ALA A 266 17.12 -30.20 36.71
C ALA A 266 17.52 -29.11 35.73
N ARG A 267 17.41 -29.36 34.43
CA ARG A 267 17.49 -28.31 33.41
C ARG A 267 16.09 -28.00 32.91
N THR A 268 15.80 -26.71 32.85
CA THR A 268 14.57 -26.20 32.26
C THR A 268 14.78 -26.10 30.74
N VAL A 269 14.07 -26.89 29.96
CA VAL A 269 14.06 -26.81 28.50
C VAL A 269 12.74 -26.14 28.12
N THR A 270 12.81 -24.98 27.50
CA THR A 270 11.65 -24.32 26.92
C THR A 270 11.44 -24.92 25.54
N ALA A 271 10.45 -25.80 25.41
CA ALA A 271 10.04 -26.25 24.09
C ALA A 271 9.22 -25.11 23.46
N VAL A 272 9.79 -24.44 22.49
CA VAL A 272 9.04 -23.59 21.56
C VAL A 272 8.37 -24.57 20.59
N THR A 273 7.08 -24.80 20.75
CA THR A 273 6.28 -25.39 19.67
C THR A 273 6.42 -24.46 18.47
N ALA A 274 6.87 -24.99 17.34
CA ALA A 274 6.88 -24.26 16.09
C ALA A 274 5.49 -23.66 15.89
N ALA A 275 5.42 -22.35 15.63
CA ALA A 275 4.19 -21.75 15.13
C ALA A 275 3.87 -22.51 13.84
N GLU A 276 2.65 -23.02 13.73
CA GLU A 276 2.15 -23.53 12.46
C GLU A 276 2.37 -22.45 11.40
N ASP A 277 2.61 -22.84 10.16
CA ASP A 277 2.82 -21.96 9.02
C ASP A 277 1.51 -21.19 8.73
N ILE A 278 1.24 -20.18 9.60
CA ILE A 278 0.03 -19.34 9.49
C ILE A 278 0.30 -18.29 8.42
N ASN A 279 -0.50 -18.32 7.36
CA ASN A 279 -0.61 -17.21 6.41
C ASN A 279 -1.94 -16.51 6.68
N ARG A 280 -1.90 -15.39 7.41
CA ARG A 280 -3.06 -14.57 7.75
C ARG A 280 -3.05 -13.31 6.90
N GLN A 281 -3.98 -13.23 5.93
CA GLN A 281 -4.13 -12.05 5.09
C GLN A 281 -5.47 -11.38 5.32
N GLU A 282 -5.43 -10.07 5.51
CA GLU A 282 -6.60 -9.21 5.55
C GLU A 282 -6.59 -8.23 4.38
N LEU A 283 -7.67 -8.26 3.59
CA LEU A 283 -7.88 -7.32 2.50
C LEU A 283 -8.81 -6.20 2.96
N VAL A 284 -8.40 -4.97 2.69
CA VAL A 284 -9.19 -3.78 2.97
C VAL A 284 -9.77 -3.26 1.66
N ARG A 285 -11.11 -3.15 1.60
CA ARG A 285 -11.82 -2.73 0.40
C ARG A 285 -11.62 -1.25 0.14
N PRO A 286 -11.26 -0.88 -1.09
CA PRO A 286 -11.18 0.51 -1.51
C PRO A 286 -12.57 1.11 -1.73
N PHE A 287 -12.61 2.44 -1.78
CA PHE A 287 -13.82 3.20 -2.08
C PHE A 287 -13.52 4.35 -3.05
N LEU A 288 -14.54 4.73 -3.83
CA LEU A 288 -14.45 5.84 -4.78
C LEU A 288 -14.70 7.17 -4.06
N LEU A 289 -13.81 8.12 -4.26
CA LEU A 289 -13.97 9.53 -3.91
C LEU A 289 -14.17 10.32 -5.20
N GLU A 290 -15.42 10.55 -5.56
CA GLU A 290 -15.77 11.25 -6.79
C GLU A 290 -15.82 12.76 -6.56
N ARG A 291 -15.19 13.53 -7.49
CA ARG A 291 -15.11 14.99 -7.49
C ARG A 291 -15.55 15.56 -8.83
#